data_afab303493c0a5b9c8a72b1c6fea6c3e
#
_entry.id   afab303493c0a5b9c8a72b1c6fea6c3e
#
_cell.length_a   1.000
_cell.length_b   1.000
_cell.length_c   1.000
_cell.angle_alpha   90.00
_cell.angle_beta   90.00
_cell.angle_gamma   90.00
#
_symmetry.space_group_name_H-M   'P 1'
#
loop_
_entity.id
_entity.type
_entity.pdbx_description
1 polymer ?
#
loop_
_entity_poly.entity_id
_entity_poly.type
_entity_poly.pdbx_seq_one_letter_code
_entity_poly.pdbx_strand_id
1 'polypeptide(L)'
;GLTSKLDYLQQLGVNALWISSPLEQIHGWVGGGTKGDFPHYAYHGYYTQDWTTLDANMGTGDDLRQLVDEAHKRGIRILFDIVMNHTGYATLADMQAYQFGALYLQGDELKKTLGDHWTDWKPGAGQTWHSFNDYINFSDKAAWEKWWGKKWIRTDIGDYDNPGFDDLTMSLAFLPDLKTESTAPSGLPNFYQHKPDTHAKAIPGYTPRDYLTHWLSQWVRDYGIDGFRVDTAKHVELAAWQQLKDQASQALAAWKGAHPDKKLDNAPFWMTGESWGHGVMQSDYYR
;
A
#
# COMPACT_ATOMS: atom_id res chain seq x y z
N GLY A 1 -5.54 15.34 -15.62
CA GLY A 1 -4.52 14.56 -14.94
C GLY A 1 -3.36 14.16 -15.84
N LEU A 2 -2.67 13.07 -15.51
CA LEU A 2 -1.47 12.61 -16.23
C LEU A 2 -1.74 12.33 -17.72
N THR A 3 -2.89 11.75 -18.04
CA THR A 3 -3.31 11.46 -19.43
C THR A 3 -3.21 12.68 -20.36
N SER A 4 -3.56 13.87 -19.88
CA SER A 4 -3.49 15.11 -20.68
C SER A 4 -2.06 15.61 -20.92
N LYS A 5 -1.05 14.99 -20.33
CA LYS A 5 0.37 15.34 -20.48
C LYS A 5 1.17 14.34 -21.32
N LEU A 6 0.53 13.29 -21.80
CA LEU A 6 1.22 12.21 -22.56
C LEU A 6 1.88 12.72 -23.85
N ASP A 7 1.26 13.65 -24.58
CA ASP A 7 1.87 14.23 -25.79
C ASP A 7 3.15 15.02 -25.47
N TYR A 8 3.12 15.79 -24.40
CA TYR A 8 4.30 16.51 -23.90
C TYR A 8 5.42 15.54 -23.50
N LEU A 9 5.09 14.47 -22.77
CA LEU A 9 6.05 13.47 -22.33
C LEU A 9 6.65 12.70 -23.51
N GLN A 10 5.83 12.37 -24.50
CA GLN A 10 6.30 11.72 -25.74
C GLN A 10 7.27 12.64 -26.50
N GLN A 11 6.97 13.93 -26.63
CA GLN A 11 7.86 14.91 -27.27
C GLN A 11 9.21 15.07 -26.54
N LEU A 12 9.23 14.86 -25.23
CA LEU A 12 10.47 14.80 -24.43
C LEU A 12 11.28 13.51 -24.65
N GLY A 13 10.75 12.53 -25.38
CA GLY A 13 11.38 11.22 -25.59
C GLY A 13 11.15 10.23 -24.46
N VAL A 14 10.17 10.46 -23.59
CA VAL A 14 9.79 9.51 -22.53
C VAL A 14 9.16 8.29 -23.15
N ASN A 15 9.64 7.10 -22.79
CA ASN A 15 9.14 5.80 -23.25
C ASN A 15 8.64 4.88 -22.13
N ALA A 16 8.77 5.30 -20.87
CA ALA A 16 8.18 4.66 -19.71
C ALA A 16 7.86 5.70 -18.64
N LEU A 17 6.73 5.55 -17.98
CA LEU A 17 6.31 6.37 -16.84
C LEU A 17 6.24 5.47 -15.60
N TRP A 18 7.11 5.74 -14.66
CA TRP A 18 6.99 5.25 -13.30
C TRP A 18 6.11 6.23 -12.53
N ILE A 19 4.92 5.78 -12.13
CA ILE A 19 3.97 6.58 -11.36
C ILE A 19 3.96 6.14 -9.90
N SER A 20 3.73 7.08 -9.00
CA SER A 20 3.48 6.78 -7.59
C SER A 20 2.35 5.76 -7.46
N SER A 21 2.37 4.94 -6.42
CA SER A 21 1.34 3.92 -6.22
C SER A 21 -0.06 4.51 -6.33
N PRO A 22 -0.88 4.04 -7.28
CA PRO A 22 -2.27 4.49 -7.39
C PRO A 22 -3.20 3.69 -6.49
N LEU A 23 -2.67 2.74 -5.71
CA LEU A 23 -3.44 1.91 -4.79
C LEU A 23 -3.89 2.72 -3.59
N GLU A 24 -4.99 2.30 -2.99
CA GLU A 24 -5.59 3.03 -1.89
C GLU A 24 -4.66 3.14 -0.69
N GLN A 25 -4.48 4.35 -0.23
CA GLN A 25 -3.66 4.72 0.91
C GLN A 25 -4.52 4.87 2.17
N ILE A 26 -3.89 4.95 3.34
CA ILE A 26 -4.58 5.32 4.58
C ILE A 26 -5.30 6.66 4.41
N HIS A 27 -6.44 6.81 5.06
CA HIS A 27 -7.24 8.04 5.04
C HIS A 27 -6.89 8.96 6.21
N GLY A 28 -7.19 10.25 6.03
CA GLY A 28 -6.89 11.25 7.05
C GLY A 28 -5.39 11.54 7.17
N TRP A 29 -4.94 11.77 8.38
CA TRP A 29 -3.59 12.24 8.67
C TRP A 29 -2.93 11.44 9.81
N VAL A 30 -1.60 11.54 9.87
CA VAL A 30 -0.77 11.17 11.01
C VAL A 30 0.07 12.38 11.42
N GLY A 31 0.65 12.39 12.61
CA GLY A 31 1.58 13.46 13.01
C GLY A 31 2.82 13.45 12.13
N GLY A 32 3.10 14.55 11.45
CA GLY A 32 4.23 14.69 10.53
C GLY A 32 5.49 15.20 11.21
N GLY A 33 6.64 14.77 10.67
CA GLY A 33 7.96 15.11 11.20
C GLY A 33 8.24 14.52 12.59
N THR A 34 9.43 14.77 13.11
CA THR A 34 9.85 14.25 14.43
C THR A 34 9.09 14.89 15.59
N LYS A 35 8.52 16.07 15.38
CA LYS A 35 7.83 16.84 16.42
C LYS A 35 6.30 16.87 16.26
N GLY A 36 5.76 16.32 15.19
CA GLY A 36 4.33 16.43 14.91
C GLY A 36 3.88 17.85 14.57
N ASP A 37 4.68 18.57 13.81
CA ASP A 37 4.45 20.01 13.51
C ASP A 37 3.32 20.22 12.50
N PHE A 38 2.94 19.22 11.74
CA PHE A 38 1.91 19.30 10.68
C PHE A 38 1.14 17.98 10.53
N PRO A 39 -0.09 18.04 9.99
CA PRO A 39 -0.80 16.82 9.60
C PRO A 39 -0.16 16.27 8.32
N HIS A 40 0.28 15.03 8.36
CA HIS A 40 0.92 14.37 7.25
C HIS A 40 -0.05 13.37 6.60
N TYR A 41 -0.23 13.50 5.29
CA TYR A 41 -1.14 12.69 4.48
C TYR A 41 -0.34 11.74 3.58
N ALA A 42 -0.93 10.62 3.18
CA ALA A 42 -0.28 9.57 2.40
C ALA A 42 -0.17 9.87 0.89
N TYR A 43 0.00 11.12 0.48
CA TYR A 43 0.07 11.57 -0.92
C TYR A 43 1.20 10.92 -1.73
N HIS A 44 2.22 10.42 -1.03
CA HIS A 44 3.41 9.82 -1.65
C HIS A 44 3.22 8.38 -2.15
N GLY A 45 2.17 7.66 -1.69
CA GLY A 45 1.85 6.32 -2.16
C GLY A 45 2.50 5.16 -1.38
N TYR A 46 3.17 5.43 -0.24
CA TYR A 46 3.88 4.39 0.54
C TYR A 46 3.16 3.92 1.80
N TYR A 47 1.90 4.32 1.99
CA TYR A 47 1.07 3.89 3.12
C TYR A 47 -0.15 3.11 2.63
N THR A 48 0.09 2.09 1.81
CA THR A 48 -0.99 1.29 1.21
C THR A 48 -1.84 0.63 2.28
N GLN A 49 -3.15 0.76 2.13
CA GLN A 49 -4.16 0.15 2.99
C GLN A 49 -4.94 -0.95 2.28
N ASP A 50 -5.26 -0.78 1.00
CA ASP A 50 -5.94 -1.77 0.19
C ASP A 50 -5.27 -1.91 -1.18
N TRP A 51 -4.74 -3.10 -1.46
CA TRP A 51 -4.09 -3.42 -2.74
C TRP A 51 -5.07 -3.72 -3.86
N THR A 52 -6.37 -3.81 -3.55
CA THR A 52 -7.42 -4.19 -4.52
C THR A 52 -8.22 -3.01 -5.05
N THR A 53 -8.01 -1.82 -4.49
CA THR A 53 -8.78 -0.61 -4.78
C THR A 53 -7.84 0.53 -5.20
N LEU A 54 -8.28 1.38 -6.13
CA LEU A 54 -7.58 2.61 -6.47
C LEU A 54 -7.86 3.68 -5.42
N ASP A 55 -6.85 4.48 -5.11
CA ASP A 55 -7.04 5.67 -4.29
C ASP A 55 -7.95 6.67 -5.02
N ALA A 56 -9.02 7.09 -4.36
CA ALA A 56 -10.02 7.98 -4.94
C ALA A 56 -9.43 9.33 -5.40
N ASN A 57 -8.29 9.76 -4.81
CA ASN A 57 -7.59 10.98 -5.22
C ASN A 57 -6.79 10.80 -6.52
N MET A 58 -6.50 9.56 -6.92
CA MET A 58 -5.75 9.24 -8.15
C MET A 58 -6.65 9.10 -9.36
N GLY A 59 -7.93 8.80 -9.17
CA GLY A 59 -8.93 8.62 -10.24
C GLY A 59 -9.69 7.30 -10.15
N THR A 60 -10.34 6.95 -11.23
CA THR A 60 -11.17 5.75 -11.35
C THR A 60 -10.45 4.66 -12.17
N GLY A 61 -11.02 3.44 -12.16
CA GLY A 61 -10.55 2.36 -13.04
C GLY A 61 -10.62 2.72 -14.52
N ASP A 62 -11.61 3.52 -14.93
CA ASP A 62 -11.73 3.99 -16.31
C ASP A 62 -10.64 5.03 -16.64
N ASP A 63 -10.29 5.91 -15.70
CA ASP A 63 -9.17 6.85 -15.87
C ASP A 63 -7.84 6.09 -16.03
N LEU A 64 -7.62 5.04 -15.23
CA LEU A 64 -6.43 4.20 -15.34
C LEU A 64 -6.40 3.46 -16.68
N ARG A 65 -7.51 2.88 -17.11
CA ARG A 65 -7.62 2.22 -18.42
C ARG A 65 -7.31 3.18 -19.55
N GLN A 66 -7.90 4.37 -19.53
CA GLN A 66 -7.62 5.42 -20.50
C GLN A 66 -6.14 5.82 -20.48
N LEU A 67 -5.53 5.96 -19.30
CA LEU A 67 -4.11 6.31 -19.19
C LEU A 67 -3.23 5.26 -19.88
N VAL A 68 -3.46 3.97 -19.60
CA VAL A 68 -2.68 2.87 -20.18
C VAL A 68 -2.88 2.81 -21.70
N ASP A 69 -4.13 2.81 -22.16
CA ASP A 69 -4.45 2.77 -23.60
C ASP A 69 -3.80 3.94 -24.36
N GLU A 70 -3.88 5.16 -23.82
CA GLU A 70 -3.31 6.35 -24.46
C GLU A 70 -1.78 6.41 -24.37
N ALA A 71 -1.19 5.89 -23.29
CA ALA A 71 0.26 5.76 -23.15
C ALA A 71 0.82 4.74 -24.17
N HIS A 72 0.21 3.57 -24.28
CA HIS A 72 0.63 2.53 -25.24
C HIS A 72 0.57 3.02 -26.69
N LYS A 73 -0.47 3.76 -27.09
CA LYS A 73 -0.57 4.38 -28.43
C LYS A 73 0.61 5.32 -28.74
N ARG A 74 1.23 5.89 -27.70
CA ARG A 74 2.36 6.82 -27.81
C ARG A 74 3.73 6.18 -27.60
N GLY A 75 3.77 4.86 -27.46
CA GLY A 75 5.02 4.13 -27.20
C GLY A 75 5.52 4.25 -25.76
N ILE A 76 4.63 4.59 -24.83
CA ILE A 76 4.99 4.83 -23.40
C ILE A 76 4.44 3.68 -22.54
N ARG A 77 5.31 3.04 -21.75
CA ARG A 77 4.96 2.03 -20.76
C ARG A 77 4.49 2.67 -19.46
N ILE A 78 3.61 1.98 -18.75
CA ILE A 78 3.18 2.38 -17.41
C ILE A 78 3.74 1.40 -16.38
N LEU A 79 4.48 1.95 -15.41
CA LEU A 79 5.06 1.21 -14.28
C LEU A 79 4.45 1.73 -12.98
N PHE A 80 3.98 0.82 -12.13
CA PHE A 80 3.50 1.18 -10.79
C PHE A 80 4.65 1.14 -9.78
N ASP A 81 4.68 2.10 -8.88
CA ASP A 81 5.39 1.96 -7.62
C ASP A 81 4.54 1.06 -6.71
N ILE A 82 5.14 0.05 -6.10
CA ILE A 82 4.43 -0.87 -5.22
C ILE A 82 5.19 -1.10 -3.92
N VAL A 83 4.43 -1.38 -2.86
CA VAL A 83 4.94 -1.73 -1.54
C VAL A 83 4.39 -3.09 -1.13
N MET A 84 5.27 -4.00 -0.68
CA MET A 84 4.87 -5.29 -0.08
C MET A 84 5.46 -5.50 1.32
N ASN A 85 6.40 -4.67 1.74
CA ASN A 85 7.05 -4.80 3.04
C ASN A 85 6.15 -4.38 4.20
N HIS A 86 5.38 -3.32 4.02
CA HIS A 86 4.62 -2.70 5.10
C HIS A 86 3.28 -2.15 4.61
N THR A 87 2.41 -1.89 5.57
CA THR A 87 1.18 -1.11 5.37
C THR A 87 1.31 0.27 6.01
N GLY A 88 0.31 1.15 5.81
CA GLY A 88 0.27 2.45 6.45
C GLY A 88 -0.05 2.39 7.94
N TYR A 89 0.12 3.51 8.62
CA TYR A 89 -0.25 3.67 10.02
C TYR A 89 -1.77 3.56 10.22
N ALA A 90 -2.19 3.22 11.43
CA ALA A 90 -3.57 3.42 11.86
C ALA A 90 -3.85 4.93 11.97
N THR A 91 -4.86 5.41 11.28
CA THR A 91 -5.33 6.79 11.36
C THR A 91 -6.66 6.85 12.10
N LEU A 92 -7.00 8.05 12.56
CA LEU A 92 -8.29 8.30 13.19
C LEU A 92 -9.47 8.09 12.24
N ALA A 93 -9.28 8.47 10.97
CA ALA A 93 -10.28 8.29 9.93
C ALA A 93 -10.59 6.80 9.76
N ASP A 94 -9.55 5.98 9.63
CA ASP A 94 -9.70 4.55 9.40
C ASP A 94 -10.18 3.82 10.65
N MET A 95 -9.69 4.18 11.83
CA MET A 95 -10.18 3.65 13.11
C MET A 95 -11.69 3.86 13.25
N GLN A 96 -12.18 5.06 12.94
CA GLN A 96 -13.60 5.39 13.02
C GLN A 96 -14.41 4.69 11.92
N ALA A 97 -13.96 4.75 10.68
CA ALA A 97 -14.68 4.20 9.53
C ALA A 97 -14.75 2.67 9.56
N TYR A 98 -13.65 2.02 9.93
CA TYR A 98 -13.52 0.56 9.85
C TYR A 98 -13.59 -0.13 11.21
N GLN A 99 -13.91 0.61 12.28
CA GLN A 99 -14.27 0.09 13.61
C GLN A 99 -13.18 -0.77 14.26
N PHE A 100 -11.92 -0.34 14.17
CA PHE A 100 -10.80 -0.99 14.84
C PHE A 100 -10.07 -0.03 15.78
N GLY A 101 -9.25 -0.61 16.65
CA GLY A 101 -8.55 0.16 17.68
C GLY A 101 -9.50 0.69 18.78
N ALA A 102 -8.93 1.37 19.76
CA ALA A 102 -9.68 1.91 20.88
C ALA A 102 -9.13 3.27 21.31
N LEU A 103 -10.00 4.09 21.85
CA LEU A 103 -9.64 5.35 22.52
C LEU A 103 -9.88 5.22 24.02
N TYR A 104 -9.12 5.97 24.83
CA TYR A 104 -9.39 6.11 26.24
C TYR A 104 -10.66 6.96 26.51
N LEU A 105 -10.99 7.87 25.59
CA LEU A 105 -12.18 8.70 25.65
C LEU A 105 -13.45 7.88 25.35
N GLN A 106 -14.51 8.10 26.12
CA GLN A 106 -15.79 7.44 25.93
C GLN A 106 -16.97 8.40 26.13
N GLY A 107 -18.14 8.06 25.57
CA GLY A 107 -19.39 8.79 25.80
C GLY A 107 -19.30 10.28 25.49
N ASP A 108 -19.79 11.12 26.43
CA ASP A 108 -19.84 12.56 26.27
C ASP A 108 -18.46 13.22 26.20
N GLU A 109 -17.45 12.65 26.87
CA GLU A 109 -16.08 13.16 26.81
C GLU A 109 -15.48 12.98 25.42
N LEU A 110 -15.68 11.82 24.82
CA LEU A 110 -15.27 11.56 23.44
C LEU A 110 -15.92 12.57 22.49
N LYS A 111 -17.23 12.72 22.55
CA LYS A 111 -17.97 13.65 21.71
C LYS A 111 -17.55 15.11 21.92
N LYS A 112 -17.30 15.52 23.14
CA LYS A 112 -16.84 16.88 23.46
C LYS A 112 -15.45 17.16 22.91
N THR A 113 -14.56 16.16 22.94
CA THR A 113 -13.14 16.31 22.56
C THR A 113 -12.93 16.17 21.06
N LEU A 114 -13.61 15.23 20.43
CA LEU A 114 -13.35 14.83 19.03
C LEU A 114 -14.50 15.21 18.08
N GLY A 115 -15.67 15.59 18.61
CA GLY A 115 -16.84 15.82 17.76
C GLY A 115 -17.38 14.53 17.13
N ASP A 116 -18.06 14.68 15.99
CA ASP A 116 -18.64 13.57 15.26
C ASP A 116 -17.62 12.91 14.30
N HIS A 117 -16.60 13.67 13.88
CA HIS A 117 -15.51 13.20 13.02
C HIS A 117 -14.17 13.37 13.72
N TRP A 118 -13.51 12.26 14.01
CA TRP A 118 -12.23 12.28 14.74
C TRP A 118 -11.13 12.99 13.97
N THR A 119 -11.23 13.03 12.63
CA THR A 119 -10.31 13.76 11.75
C THR A 119 -10.37 15.27 11.91
N ASP A 120 -11.44 15.82 12.53
CA ASP A 120 -11.59 17.26 12.75
C ASP A 120 -10.75 17.76 13.94
N TRP A 121 -10.22 16.83 14.75
CA TRP A 121 -9.35 17.20 15.86
C TRP A 121 -8.11 17.99 15.39
N LYS A 122 -7.77 18.99 16.17
CA LYS A 122 -6.56 19.81 15.97
C LYS A 122 -5.85 20.02 17.29
N PRO A 123 -4.50 20.11 17.27
CA PRO A 123 -3.74 20.37 18.47
C PRO A 123 -4.10 21.73 19.08
N GLY A 124 -4.33 21.74 20.39
CA GLY A 124 -4.50 22.94 21.20
C GLY A 124 -3.15 23.54 21.65
N ALA A 125 -3.23 24.54 22.54
CA ALA A 125 -2.02 25.16 23.10
C ALA A 125 -1.14 24.11 23.82
N GLY A 126 0.13 24.03 23.45
CA GLY A 126 1.08 23.08 24.01
C GLY A 126 0.98 21.65 23.48
N GLN A 127 0.10 21.41 22.52
CA GLN A 127 -0.03 20.12 21.82
C GLN A 127 0.60 20.18 20.42
N THR A 128 0.92 19.02 19.87
CA THR A 128 1.33 18.81 18.48
C THR A 128 0.40 17.80 17.83
N TRP A 129 0.54 17.54 16.54
CA TRP A 129 -0.24 16.50 15.87
C TRP A 129 0.05 15.10 16.40
N HIS A 130 1.21 14.87 17.05
CA HIS A 130 1.49 13.62 17.76
C HIS A 130 0.67 13.47 19.04
N SER A 131 0.23 14.56 19.67
CA SER A 131 -0.50 14.51 20.95
C SER A 131 -1.83 13.77 20.85
N PHE A 132 -2.35 13.55 19.65
CA PHE A 132 -3.52 12.70 19.49
C PHE A 132 -3.28 11.27 19.96
N ASN A 133 -2.06 10.75 19.86
CA ASN A 133 -1.71 9.41 20.31
C ASN A 133 -2.01 9.21 21.80
N ASP A 134 -2.02 10.27 22.59
CA ASP A 134 -2.35 10.21 24.03
C ASP A 134 -3.81 9.77 24.29
N TYR A 135 -4.68 9.93 23.30
CA TYR A 135 -6.08 9.47 23.37
C TYR A 135 -6.26 8.01 22.95
N ILE A 136 -5.27 7.42 22.27
CA ILE A 136 -5.38 6.07 21.72
C ILE A 136 -4.96 5.04 22.77
N ASN A 137 -5.83 4.07 23.00
CA ASN A 137 -5.51 2.91 23.83
C ASN A 137 -4.84 1.82 22.97
N PHE A 138 -3.53 1.90 22.83
CA PHE A 138 -2.75 0.91 22.08
C PHE A 138 -2.70 -0.48 22.73
N SER A 139 -3.10 -0.59 24.01
CA SER A 139 -3.06 -1.85 24.77
C SER A 139 -4.36 -2.65 24.71
N ASP A 140 -5.40 -2.16 24.06
CA ASP A 140 -6.66 -2.91 23.87
C ASP A 140 -6.50 -3.95 22.76
N LYS A 141 -6.02 -5.14 23.16
CA LYS A 141 -5.75 -6.27 22.26
C LYS A 141 -6.95 -6.64 21.38
N ALA A 142 -8.14 -6.68 21.97
CA ALA A 142 -9.35 -7.10 21.26
C ALA A 142 -9.78 -6.06 20.21
N ALA A 143 -9.63 -4.78 20.51
CA ALA A 143 -9.93 -3.70 19.56
C ALA A 143 -8.92 -3.66 18.41
N TRP A 144 -7.64 -3.85 18.69
CA TRP A 144 -6.60 -3.84 17.67
C TRP A 144 -6.59 -5.09 16.79
N GLU A 145 -6.94 -6.28 17.34
CA GLU A 145 -7.09 -7.49 16.51
C GLU A 145 -8.10 -7.30 15.38
N LYS A 146 -9.05 -6.37 15.50
CA LYS A 146 -10.01 -6.01 14.45
C LYS A 146 -9.38 -5.27 13.26
N TRP A 147 -8.16 -4.79 13.39
CA TRP A 147 -7.40 -4.15 12.32
C TRP A 147 -6.83 -5.21 11.37
N TRP A 148 -5.52 -5.24 11.17
CA TRP A 148 -4.89 -6.27 10.34
C TRP A 148 -4.94 -7.66 10.96
N GLY A 149 -4.78 -7.74 12.27
CA GLY A 149 -4.59 -8.96 13.03
C GLY A 149 -3.14 -9.50 12.93
N LYS A 150 -2.76 -10.28 13.94
CA LYS A 150 -1.40 -10.81 14.10
C LYS A 150 -0.93 -11.75 12.99
N LYS A 151 -1.85 -12.26 12.15
CA LYS A 151 -1.48 -13.11 11.00
C LYS A 151 -0.92 -12.30 9.83
N TRP A 152 -1.19 -11.00 9.80
CA TRP A 152 -0.80 -10.13 8.69
C TRP A 152 0.40 -9.27 8.99
N ILE A 153 0.47 -8.67 10.18
CA ILE A 153 1.48 -7.65 10.49
C ILE A 153 2.22 -7.94 11.79
N ARG A 154 3.47 -7.43 11.87
CA ARG A 154 4.25 -7.25 13.10
C ARG A 154 4.11 -5.81 13.55
N THR A 155 3.78 -5.64 14.81
CA THR A 155 3.75 -4.35 15.48
C THR A 155 3.62 -4.59 16.99
N ASP A 156 4.00 -3.64 17.80
CA ASP A 156 3.78 -3.64 19.24
C ASP A 156 2.35 -3.24 19.63
N ILE A 157 1.53 -2.82 18.66
CA ILE A 157 0.12 -2.48 18.89
C ILE A 157 -0.68 -3.76 19.13
N GLY A 158 -1.52 -3.75 20.17
CA GLY A 158 -2.45 -4.83 20.44
C GLY A 158 -1.82 -6.18 20.77
N ASP A 159 -0.58 -6.21 21.22
CA ASP A 159 0.14 -7.45 21.58
C ASP A 159 0.43 -8.36 20.37
N TYR A 160 0.59 -7.77 19.19
CA TYR A 160 1.08 -8.48 18.03
C TYR A 160 2.55 -8.91 18.22
N ASP A 161 3.07 -9.75 17.33
CA ASP A 161 4.49 -10.07 17.36
C ASP A 161 5.30 -8.79 17.15
N ASN A 162 6.24 -8.53 18.05
CA ASN A 162 7.10 -7.36 17.93
C ASN A 162 7.95 -7.44 16.66
N PRO A 163 8.25 -6.31 16.02
CA PRO A 163 9.23 -6.24 14.94
C PRO A 163 10.59 -6.82 15.36
N GLY A 164 11.25 -7.47 14.42
CA GLY A 164 12.63 -7.94 14.58
C GLY A 164 13.66 -6.85 14.32
N PHE A 165 14.92 -7.28 14.23
CA PHE A 165 16.06 -6.37 14.00
C PHE A 165 16.79 -6.64 12.68
N ASP A 166 16.40 -7.69 11.95
CA ASP A 166 16.94 -8.01 10.63
C ASP A 166 16.15 -7.29 9.52
N ASP A 167 16.72 -7.33 8.30
CA ASP A 167 16.13 -6.65 7.15
C ASP A 167 14.72 -7.14 6.81
N LEU A 168 14.34 -8.38 7.14
CA LEU A 168 13.04 -8.98 6.76
C LEU A 168 11.95 -8.79 7.81
N THR A 169 12.29 -8.42 9.03
CA THR A 169 11.33 -8.37 10.15
C THR A 169 11.30 -7.03 10.88
N MET A 170 12.18 -6.10 10.51
CA MET A 170 12.23 -4.79 11.16
C MET A 170 11.12 -3.86 10.69
N SER A 171 10.53 -3.09 11.60
CA SER A 171 9.65 -1.99 11.25
C SER A 171 10.46 -0.81 10.68
N LEU A 172 10.14 -0.39 9.47
CA LEU A 172 10.68 0.84 8.90
C LEU A 172 9.83 2.03 9.37
N ALA A 173 10.46 2.97 10.05
CA ALA A 173 9.78 4.18 10.56
C ALA A 173 8.49 3.88 11.37
N PHE A 174 8.49 2.79 12.14
CA PHE A 174 7.32 2.31 12.90
C PHE A 174 6.10 1.90 12.06
N LEU A 175 6.26 1.75 10.74
CA LEU A 175 5.22 1.19 9.88
C LEU A 175 5.00 -0.29 10.20
N PRO A 176 3.76 -0.77 10.22
CA PRO A 176 3.49 -2.19 10.46
C PRO A 176 4.08 -3.07 9.37
N ASP A 177 4.97 -3.97 9.74
CA ASP A 177 5.64 -4.90 8.87
C ASP A 177 4.70 -6.06 8.46
N LEU A 178 4.59 -6.33 7.17
CA LEU A 178 3.75 -7.41 6.63
C LEU A 178 4.50 -8.75 6.69
N LYS A 179 3.84 -9.78 7.19
CA LYS A 179 4.41 -11.13 7.34
C LYS A 179 4.46 -11.89 6.01
N THR A 180 5.19 -11.37 5.04
CA THR A 180 5.30 -11.98 3.70
C THR A 180 5.98 -13.35 3.72
N GLU A 181 6.83 -13.61 4.71
CA GLU A 181 7.51 -14.90 4.92
C GLU A 181 6.60 -15.96 5.54
N SER A 182 5.42 -15.58 6.06
CA SER A 182 4.52 -16.54 6.72
C SER A 182 4.01 -17.60 5.74
N THR A 183 4.10 -18.85 6.15
CA THR A 183 3.55 -20.00 5.42
C THR A 183 2.17 -20.42 5.91
N ALA A 184 1.66 -19.75 6.95
CA ALA A 184 0.34 -20.04 7.51
C ALA A 184 -0.76 -19.25 6.78
N PRO A 185 -1.90 -19.89 6.48
CA PRO A 185 -3.05 -19.18 5.91
C PRO A 185 -3.53 -18.05 6.83
N SER A 186 -3.70 -16.85 6.26
CA SER A 186 -4.08 -15.66 7.04
C SER A 186 -5.59 -15.36 7.00
N GLY A 187 -6.27 -15.69 5.91
CA GLY A 187 -7.55 -15.05 5.57
C GLY A 187 -7.35 -13.60 5.13
N LEU A 188 -8.43 -12.84 4.98
CA LEU A 188 -8.35 -11.40 4.71
C LEU A 188 -7.97 -10.61 5.97
N PRO A 189 -7.43 -9.38 5.83
CA PRO A 189 -7.30 -8.45 6.95
C PRO A 189 -8.63 -8.25 7.67
N ASN A 190 -8.62 -8.22 9.00
CA ASN A 190 -9.87 -8.25 9.76
C ASN A 190 -10.75 -7.02 9.51
N PHE A 191 -10.17 -5.84 9.32
CA PHE A 191 -10.93 -4.61 9.09
C PHE A 191 -11.61 -4.56 7.71
N TYR A 192 -11.21 -5.42 6.74
CA TYR A 192 -11.87 -5.47 5.42
C TYR A 192 -13.35 -5.86 5.52
N GLN A 193 -13.78 -6.53 6.60
CA GLN A 193 -15.21 -6.78 6.84
C GLN A 193 -16.04 -5.50 7.02
N HIS A 194 -15.39 -4.39 7.40
CA HIS A 194 -16.01 -3.07 7.57
C HIS A 194 -15.64 -2.09 6.44
N LYS A 195 -14.97 -2.56 5.39
CA LYS A 195 -14.56 -1.77 4.22
C LYS A 195 -15.38 -2.22 3.01
N PRO A 196 -16.54 -1.56 2.73
CA PRO A 196 -17.50 -2.03 1.74
C PRO A 196 -17.02 -1.90 0.29
N ASP A 197 -16.02 -1.06 0.04
CA ASP A 197 -15.43 -0.78 -1.28
C ASP A 197 -14.20 -1.66 -1.60
N THR A 198 -13.76 -2.52 -0.68
CA THR A 198 -12.69 -3.47 -1.00
C THR A 198 -13.14 -4.49 -2.04
N HIS A 199 -12.27 -4.79 -2.99
CA HIS A 199 -12.50 -5.86 -3.97
C HIS A 199 -11.85 -7.20 -3.54
N ALA A 200 -11.24 -7.23 -2.35
CA ALA A 200 -10.60 -8.43 -1.82
C ALA A 200 -11.61 -9.54 -1.58
N LYS A 201 -11.26 -10.75 -1.99
CA LYS A 201 -12.05 -11.96 -1.76
C LYS A 201 -11.23 -12.98 -0.99
N ALA A 202 -11.83 -13.62 0.00
CA ALA A 202 -11.18 -14.67 0.76
C ALA A 202 -10.89 -15.88 -0.16
N ILE A 203 -9.64 -16.33 -0.15
CA ILE A 203 -9.18 -17.50 -0.89
C ILE A 203 -8.62 -18.50 0.13
N PRO A 204 -9.22 -19.70 0.24
CA PRO A 204 -8.77 -20.70 1.18
C PRO A 204 -7.29 -21.07 0.96
N GLY A 205 -6.54 -21.15 2.05
CA GLY A 205 -5.14 -21.55 2.02
C GLY A 205 -4.14 -20.43 1.71
N TYR A 206 -4.58 -19.24 1.31
CA TYR A 206 -3.67 -18.14 1.00
C TYR A 206 -2.98 -17.59 2.25
N THR A 207 -1.69 -17.37 2.10
CA THR A 207 -0.82 -16.63 3.03
C THR A 207 -0.85 -15.13 2.72
N PRO A 208 -0.32 -14.25 3.57
CA PRO A 208 -0.20 -12.82 3.25
C PRO A 208 0.51 -12.58 1.90
N ARG A 209 1.60 -13.27 1.64
CA ARG A 209 2.32 -13.20 0.37
C ARG A 209 1.45 -13.59 -0.82
N ASP A 210 0.67 -14.67 -0.71
CA ASP A 210 -0.18 -15.14 -1.79
C ASP A 210 -1.25 -14.10 -2.13
N TYR A 211 -1.85 -13.47 -1.12
CA TYR A 211 -2.79 -12.37 -1.32
C TYR A 211 -2.15 -11.17 -2.01
N LEU A 212 -1.01 -10.69 -1.50
CA LEU A 212 -0.33 -9.51 -2.04
C LEU A 212 0.09 -9.72 -3.50
N THR A 213 0.73 -10.85 -3.81
CA THR A 213 1.16 -11.15 -5.19
C THR A 213 -0.03 -11.36 -6.11
N HIS A 214 -1.10 -11.98 -5.63
CA HIS A 214 -2.35 -12.12 -6.38
C HIS A 214 -2.98 -10.75 -6.68
N TRP A 215 -3.18 -9.91 -5.68
CA TRP A 215 -3.80 -8.59 -5.85
C TRP A 215 -3.00 -7.69 -6.78
N LEU A 216 -1.68 -7.64 -6.61
CA LEU A 216 -0.82 -6.84 -7.48
C LEU A 216 -0.84 -7.35 -8.93
N SER A 217 -0.82 -8.66 -9.15
CA SER A 217 -0.87 -9.22 -10.51
C SER A 217 -2.23 -9.04 -11.19
N GLN A 218 -3.33 -8.81 -10.44
CA GLN A 218 -4.63 -8.47 -11.04
C GLN A 218 -4.58 -7.11 -11.77
N TRP A 219 -3.88 -6.10 -11.24
CA TRP A 219 -3.71 -4.82 -11.93
C TRP A 219 -3.03 -4.98 -13.29
N VAL A 220 -2.05 -5.88 -13.37
CA VAL A 220 -1.39 -6.22 -14.64
C VAL A 220 -2.38 -6.92 -15.59
N ARG A 221 -3.15 -7.88 -15.09
CA ARG A 221 -4.13 -8.65 -15.85
C ARG A 221 -5.26 -7.80 -16.40
N ASP A 222 -5.76 -6.85 -15.59
CA ASP A 222 -6.97 -6.10 -15.91
C ASP A 222 -6.69 -4.82 -16.70
N TYR A 223 -5.48 -4.26 -16.55
CA TYR A 223 -5.13 -2.96 -17.14
C TYR A 223 -3.91 -3.00 -18.09
N GLY A 224 -3.12 -4.06 -18.10
CA GLY A 224 -1.93 -4.15 -18.95
C GLY A 224 -0.76 -3.31 -18.44
N ILE A 225 -0.61 -3.21 -17.13
CA ILE A 225 0.54 -2.54 -16.50
C ILE A 225 1.83 -3.26 -16.91
N ASP A 226 2.83 -2.52 -17.41
CA ASP A 226 4.02 -3.08 -18.04
C ASP A 226 5.09 -3.50 -17.04
N GLY A 227 5.05 -2.98 -15.81
CA GLY A 227 6.05 -3.33 -14.81
C GLY A 227 5.80 -2.70 -13.45
N PHE A 228 6.67 -3.09 -12.51
CA PHE A 228 6.70 -2.54 -11.16
C PHE A 228 8.08 -2.00 -10.79
N ARG A 229 8.11 -0.85 -10.15
CA ARG A 229 9.18 -0.45 -9.25
C ARG A 229 8.78 -0.86 -7.85
N VAL A 230 9.64 -1.59 -7.17
CA VAL A 230 9.36 -2.18 -5.88
C VAL A 230 10.06 -1.38 -4.78
N ASP A 231 9.28 -0.80 -3.90
CA ASP A 231 9.78 -0.13 -2.71
C ASP A 231 10.39 -1.13 -1.74
N THR A 232 11.45 -0.71 -1.02
CA THR A 232 12.07 -1.47 0.08
C THR A 232 12.35 -2.95 -0.24
N ALA A 233 12.84 -3.25 -1.44
CA ALA A 233 12.95 -4.62 -1.96
C ALA A 233 13.74 -5.57 -1.06
N LYS A 234 14.81 -5.10 -0.38
CA LYS A 234 15.64 -5.94 0.50
C LYS A 234 14.93 -6.37 1.80
N HIS A 235 13.79 -5.77 2.11
CA HIS A 235 13.01 -6.04 3.30
C HIS A 235 11.90 -7.08 3.09
N VAL A 236 11.84 -7.69 1.91
CA VAL A 236 10.92 -8.79 1.56
C VAL A 236 11.73 -9.93 0.94
N GLU A 237 11.32 -11.16 1.18
CA GLU A 237 12.05 -12.34 0.72
C GLU A 237 12.12 -12.42 -0.81
N LEU A 238 13.27 -12.85 -1.33
CA LEU A 238 13.45 -13.08 -2.77
C LEU A 238 12.38 -14.00 -3.37
N ALA A 239 11.92 -14.99 -2.60
CA ALA A 239 10.86 -15.90 -3.04
C ALA A 239 9.52 -15.17 -3.27
N ALA A 240 9.23 -14.12 -2.51
CA ALA A 240 8.02 -13.29 -2.72
C ALA A 240 8.13 -12.48 -4.02
N TRP A 241 9.29 -11.91 -4.28
CA TRP A 241 9.55 -11.18 -5.53
C TRP A 241 9.52 -12.09 -6.76
N GLN A 242 10.07 -13.30 -6.65
CA GLN A 242 9.99 -14.29 -7.72
C GLN A 242 8.53 -14.67 -8.01
N GLN A 243 7.75 -14.94 -6.96
CA GLN A 243 6.33 -15.28 -7.10
C GLN A 243 5.55 -14.14 -7.77
N LEU A 244 5.78 -12.89 -7.34
CA LEU A 244 5.15 -11.72 -7.96
C LEU A 244 5.55 -11.57 -9.43
N LYS A 245 6.85 -11.70 -9.74
CA LYS A 245 7.38 -11.60 -11.10
C LYS A 245 6.74 -12.63 -12.03
N ASP A 246 6.62 -13.87 -11.56
CA ASP A 246 6.05 -14.97 -12.35
C ASP A 246 4.55 -14.74 -12.61
N GLN A 247 3.79 -14.37 -11.57
CA GLN A 247 2.35 -14.09 -11.69
C GLN A 247 2.09 -12.86 -12.58
N ALA A 248 2.83 -11.78 -12.39
CA ALA A 248 2.67 -10.56 -13.19
C ALA A 248 3.08 -10.78 -14.65
N SER A 249 4.13 -11.57 -14.90
CA SER A 249 4.54 -11.93 -16.28
C SER A 249 3.46 -12.73 -17.00
N GLN A 250 2.85 -13.71 -16.32
CA GLN A 250 1.72 -14.47 -16.86
C GLN A 250 0.51 -13.57 -17.10
N ALA A 251 0.22 -12.66 -16.16
CA ALA A 251 -0.88 -11.71 -16.27
C ALA A 251 -0.72 -10.78 -17.46
N LEU A 252 0.49 -10.21 -17.67
CA LEU A 252 0.77 -9.34 -18.83
C LEU A 252 0.69 -10.09 -20.14
N ALA A 253 1.22 -11.32 -20.22
CA ALA A 253 1.11 -12.15 -21.40
C ALA A 253 -0.35 -12.46 -21.77
N ALA A 254 -1.18 -12.76 -20.75
CA ALA A 254 -2.60 -12.98 -20.95
C ALA A 254 -3.32 -11.70 -21.42
N TRP A 255 -3.02 -10.55 -20.82
CA TRP A 255 -3.59 -9.28 -21.22
C TRP A 255 -3.22 -8.92 -22.68
N LYS A 256 -1.93 -9.07 -23.05
CA LYS A 256 -1.45 -8.82 -24.41
C LYS A 256 -2.09 -9.74 -25.45
N GLY A 257 -2.35 -11.00 -25.08
CA GLY A 257 -3.06 -11.96 -25.91
C GLY A 257 -4.52 -11.59 -26.15
N ALA A 258 -5.18 -11.06 -25.12
CA ALA A 258 -6.58 -10.63 -25.18
C ALA A 258 -6.77 -9.26 -25.87
N HIS A 259 -5.72 -8.40 -25.88
CA HIS A 259 -5.77 -7.03 -26.39
C HIS A 259 -4.65 -6.77 -27.42
N PRO A 260 -4.63 -7.49 -28.56
CA PRO A 260 -3.55 -7.37 -29.55
C PRO A 260 -3.48 -5.99 -30.20
N ASP A 261 -4.60 -5.26 -30.22
CA ASP A 261 -4.74 -3.90 -30.75
C ASP A 261 -4.35 -2.79 -29.77
N LYS A 262 -4.25 -3.11 -28.48
CA LYS A 262 -3.93 -2.15 -27.40
C LYS A 262 -2.52 -2.32 -26.85
N LYS A 263 -1.93 -3.50 -26.98
CA LYS A 263 -0.57 -3.73 -26.49
C LYS A 263 0.44 -2.86 -27.23
N LEU A 264 1.42 -2.35 -26.51
CA LEU A 264 2.50 -1.58 -27.10
C LEU A 264 3.45 -2.47 -27.91
N ASP A 265 3.84 -3.61 -27.36
CA ASP A 265 4.77 -4.58 -27.95
C ASP A 265 4.65 -5.97 -27.29
N ASN A 266 5.62 -6.85 -27.54
CA ASN A 266 5.71 -8.17 -26.91
C ASN A 266 6.79 -8.25 -25.82
N ALA A 267 7.31 -7.11 -25.34
CA ALA A 267 8.30 -7.11 -24.27
C ALA A 267 7.74 -7.79 -23.02
N PRO A 268 8.58 -8.52 -22.25
CA PRO A 268 8.15 -9.17 -21.01
C PRO A 268 7.85 -8.14 -19.92
N PHE A 269 7.14 -8.57 -18.88
CA PHE A 269 6.91 -7.76 -17.70
C PHE A 269 8.24 -7.35 -17.07
N TRP A 270 8.38 -6.06 -16.76
CA TRP A 270 9.59 -5.49 -16.17
C TRP A 270 9.41 -5.27 -14.66
N MET A 271 10.47 -5.54 -13.89
CA MET A 271 10.46 -5.29 -12.45
C MET A 271 11.84 -4.88 -11.98
N THR A 272 11.90 -3.82 -11.17
CA THR A 272 13.11 -3.38 -10.48
C THR A 272 12.80 -3.10 -9.02
N GLY A 273 13.80 -3.23 -8.14
CA GLY A 273 13.64 -3.01 -6.71
C GLY A 273 14.53 -1.88 -6.19
N GLU A 274 14.04 -1.17 -5.18
CA GLU A 274 14.85 -0.28 -4.39
C GLU A 274 15.62 -1.08 -3.34
N SER A 275 16.94 -0.99 -3.38
CA SER A 275 17.80 -1.58 -2.37
C SER A 275 18.59 -0.46 -1.68
N TRP A 276 18.02 0.04 -0.58
CA TRP A 276 18.64 1.13 0.17
C TRP A 276 19.88 0.65 0.93
N GLY A 277 21.02 1.30 0.71
CA GLY A 277 22.27 0.99 1.40
C GLY A 277 23.27 2.14 1.31
N HIS A 278 24.17 2.21 2.29
CA HIS A 278 25.28 3.18 2.32
C HIS A 278 26.51 2.59 1.62
N GLY A 279 26.51 2.55 0.29
CA GLY A 279 27.62 2.06 -0.51
C GLY A 279 27.23 1.03 -1.56
N VAL A 280 28.17 0.71 -2.45
CA VAL A 280 27.99 -0.33 -3.45
C VAL A 280 28.27 -1.69 -2.78
N MET A 281 27.22 -2.45 -2.53
CA MET A 281 27.32 -3.81 -1.98
C MET A 281 26.82 -4.81 -2.99
N GLN A 282 27.50 -5.94 -3.09
CA GLN A 282 27.02 -7.08 -3.85
C GLN A 282 25.97 -7.81 -3.01
N SER A 283 24.74 -7.85 -3.48
CA SER A 283 23.61 -8.50 -2.80
C SER A 283 22.82 -9.32 -3.80
N ASP A 284 22.09 -10.31 -3.33
CA ASP A 284 21.23 -11.12 -4.19
C ASP A 284 20.08 -10.33 -4.84
N TYR A 285 19.78 -9.15 -4.31
CA TYR A 285 18.80 -8.21 -4.88
C TYR A 285 19.32 -7.39 -6.08
N TYR A 286 20.61 -7.50 -6.42
CA TYR A 286 21.23 -6.82 -7.57
C TYR A 286 21.46 -7.73 -8.78
N ARG A 287 20.86 -8.92 -8.81
CA ARG A 287 21.01 -9.91 -9.86
C ARG A 287 19.84 -9.95 -10.83
#